data_9889d8f7e9c1b48434392a3bf46c57c3
#
_entry.id   9889d8f7e9c1b48434392a3bf46c57c3
#
_cell.length_a   1.000
_cell.length_b   1.000
_cell.length_c   1.000
_cell.angle_alpha   90.00
_cell.angle_beta   90.00
_cell.angle_gamma   90.00
#
_symmetry.space_group_name_H-M   'P 1'
#
loop_
_entity.id
_entity.type
_entity.pdbx_description
1 polymer ?
#
loop_
_entity_poly.entity_id
_entity_poly.type
_entity_poly.pdbx_seq_one_letter_code
_entity_poly.pdbx_strand_id
1 'polypeptide(L)'
;MEIEKYRRNDADEIIPGLWLGNFASCRDETFLKEKKIETVFNCTKDLPFSPIIRNRYRVPVDDNLQEEEIRNLQLWSYEVTYKLIQEMKKGKPVLVHCAAGMQRSAAVTAMYLIATHRMRPEQAKTYIQNKRPIAFRPGANFSRSSDGVYKSFNQEVLPQLED
;
A
#
# COMPACT_ATOMS: atom_id res chain seq x y z
N MET A 1 16.88 17.55 6.81
CA MET A 1 15.86 16.72 7.49
C MET A 1 16.27 15.25 7.44
N GLU A 2 15.87 14.52 8.45
CA GLU A 2 16.25 13.11 8.55
C GLU A 2 15.83 12.28 7.35
N ILE A 3 14.66 12.56 6.81
CA ILE A 3 14.11 11.83 5.67
C ILE A 3 14.98 11.98 4.43
N GLU A 4 15.65 13.11 4.26
CA GLU A 4 16.45 13.39 3.06
C GLU A 4 17.68 12.51 2.93
N LYS A 5 18.16 11.93 4.02
CA LYS A 5 19.33 11.03 3.99
C LYS A 5 18.99 9.64 3.46
N TYR A 6 17.71 9.29 3.36
CA TYR A 6 17.29 8.00 2.82
C TYR A 6 17.18 8.09 1.31
N ARG A 7 17.61 7.01 0.64
CA ARG A 7 17.47 6.91 -0.82
C ARG A 7 15.99 6.98 -1.20
N ARG A 8 15.69 7.78 -2.22
CA ARG A 8 14.33 7.95 -2.73
C ARG A 8 14.25 7.47 -4.18
N ASN A 9 13.48 6.41 -4.38
CA ASN A 9 13.02 6.01 -5.70
C ASN A 9 11.56 6.42 -5.82
N ASP A 10 11.09 6.65 -7.04
CA ASP A 10 9.67 6.93 -7.26
C ASP A 10 8.81 5.71 -6.91
N ALA A 11 9.32 4.51 -7.16
CA ALA A 11 8.68 3.27 -6.74
C ALA A 11 9.71 2.21 -6.42
N ASP A 12 9.36 1.32 -5.52
CA ASP A 12 10.17 0.16 -5.14
C ASP A 12 9.32 -1.10 -5.18
N GLU A 13 9.89 -2.19 -5.68
CA GLU A 13 9.22 -3.49 -5.66
C GLU A 13 9.39 -4.12 -4.27
N ILE A 14 8.27 -4.30 -3.58
CA ILE A 14 8.29 -4.78 -2.20
C ILE A 14 8.38 -6.32 -2.15
N ILE A 15 7.54 -6.97 -2.92
CA ILE A 15 7.61 -8.41 -3.22
C ILE A 15 7.40 -8.55 -4.73
N PRO A 16 7.72 -9.70 -5.34
CA PRO A 16 7.54 -9.85 -6.78
C PRO A 16 6.12 -9.46 -7.22
N GLY A 17 6.04 -8.48 -8.10
CA GLY A 17 4.79 -8.00 -8.67
C GLY A 17 4.05 -6.94 -7.87
N LEU A 18 4.50 -6.58 -6.67
CA LEU A 18 3.84 -5.54 -5.86
C LEU A 18 4.77 -4.35 -5.66
N TRP A 19 4.40 -3.23 -6.28
CA TRP A 19 5.15 -1.98 -6.26
C TRP A 19 4.50 -0.96 -5.33
N LEU A 20 5.33 -0.27 -4.59
CA LEU A 20 4.91 0.84 -3.71
C LEU A 20 5.58 2.11 -4.20
N GLY A 21 4.80 3.14 -4.50
CA GLY A 21 5.35 4.35 -5.09
C GLY A 21 4.67 5.65 -4.71
N ASN A 22 5.23 6.73 -5.29
CA ASN A 22 4.72 8.08 -5.17
C ASN A 22 3.88 8.45 -6.40
N PHE A 23 3.40 9.70 -6.42
CA PHE A 23 2.60 10.20 -7.54
C PHE A 23 3.40 10.22 -8.85
N ALA A 24 4.69 10.53 -8.80
CA ALA A 24 5.53 10.54 -10.01
C ALA A 24 5.56 9.17 -10.68
N SER A 25 5.63 8.08 -9.90
CA SER A 25 5.66 6.73 -10.48
C SER A 25 4.37 6.39 -11.23
N CYS A 26 3.21 6.81 -10.72
CA CYS A 26 1.94 6.49 -11.37
C CYS A 26 1.70 7.33 -12.63
N ARG A 27 2.49 8.37 -12.86
CA ARG A 27 2.43 9.21 -14.05
C ARG A 27 3.51 8.87 -15.07
N ASP A 28 4.46 8.04 -14.71
CA ASP A 28 5.58 7.67 -15.57
C ASP A 28 5.17 6.51 -16.47
N GLU A 29 4.68 6.86 -17.67
CA GLU A 29 4.20 5.85 -18.61
C GLU A 29 5.29 4.89 -19.04
N THR A 30 6.54 5.35 -19.15
CA THR A 30 7.67 4.49 -19.48
C THR A 30 7.85 3.42 -18.41
N PHE A 31 7.84 3.82 -17.14
CA PHE A 31 7.93 2.90 -16.02
C PHE A 31 6.78 1.89 -16.02
N LEU A 32 5.55 2.39 -16.18
CA LEU A 32 4.37 1.53 -16.15
C LEU A 32 4.39 0.49 -17.28
N LYS A 33 4.82 0.90 -18.47
CA LYS A 33 4.91 0.01 -19.62
C LYS A 33 6.05 -1.01 -19.46
N GLU A 34 7.22 -0.56 -19.01
CA GLU A 34 8.38 -1.45 -18.81
C GLU A 34 8.09 -2.53 -17.78
N LYS A 35 7.41 -2.17 -16.69
CA LYS A 35 7.06 -3.11 -15.63
C LYS A 35 5.74 -3.81 -15.88
N LYS A 36 5.06 -3.51 -16.99
CA LYS A 36 3.80 -4.12 -17.38
C LYS A 36 2.69 -3.92 -16.34
N ILE A 37 2.68 -2.74 -15.72
CA ILE A 37 1.69 -2.38 -14.69
C ILE A 37 0.41 -1.90 -15.38
N GLU A 38 -0.68 -2.61 -15.19
CA GLU A 38 -2.01 -2.27 -15.70
C GLU A 38 -3.02 -2.01 -14.58
N THR A 39 -2.64 -2.31 -13.34
CA THR A 39 -3.50 -2.19 -12.16
C THR A 39 -2.85 -1.24 -11.16
N VAL A 40 -3.60 -0.23 -10.74
CA VAL A 40 -3.12 0.79 -9.80
C VAL A 40 -4.12 1.00 -8.68
N PHE A 41 -3.64 0.96 -7.46
CA PHE A 41 -4.37 1.38 -6.25
C PHE A 41 -3.89 2.77 -5.88
N ASN A 42 -4.75 3.76 -6.09
CA ASN A 42 -4.47 5.18 -5.83
C ASN A 42 -5.04 5.54 -4.46
N CYS A 43 -4.15 5.68 -3.49
CA CYS A 43 -4.55 5.95 -2.09
C CYS A 43 -4.61 7.45 -1.81
N THR A 44 -5.29 8.19 -2.69
CA THR A 44 -5.54 9.62 -2.54
C THR A 44 -6.98 9.93 -2.90
N LYS A 45 -7.46 11.10 -2.49
CA LYS A 45 -8.83 11.54 -2.81
C LYS A 45 -8.96 12.04 -4.24
N ASP A 46 -7.94 12.73 -4.76
CA ASP A 46 -8.09 13.52 -5.97
C ASP A 46 -6.96 13.42 -7.00
N LEU A 47 -5.87 12.73 -6.72
CA LEU A 47 -4.83 12.57 -7.73
C LEU A 47 -5.32 11.68 -8.86
N PRO A 48 -5.03 12.05 -10.14
CA PRO A 48 -5.55 11.30 -11.28
C PRO A 48 -4.78 10.00 -11.52
N PHE A 49 -5.43 9.10 -12.28
CA PHE A 49 -4.77 7.92 -12.84
C PHE A 49 -4.14 8.25 -14.19
N SER A 50 -3.06 7.53 -14.53
CA SER A 50 -2.54 7.59 -15.89
C SER A 50 -3.59 7.05 -16.88
N PRO A 51 -3.72 7.66 -18.07
CA PRO A 51 -4.67 7.18 -19.09
C PRO A 51 -4.45 5.71 -19.51
N ILE A 52 -3.23 5.20 -19.39
CA ILE A 52 -2.90 3.83 -19.82
C ILE A 52 -3.30 2.75 -18.81
N ILE A 53 -3.70 3.13 -17.60
CA ILE A 53 -4.06 2.16 -16.57
C ILE A 53 -5.48 1.64 -16.80
N ARG A 54 -5.61 0.33 -16.89
CA ARG A 54 -6.88 -0.35 -17.16
C ARG A 54 -7.68 -0.61 -15.89
N ASN A 55 -7.03 -1.09 -14.83
CA ASN A 55 -7.70 -1.47 -13.59
C ASN A 55 -7.40 -0.44 -12.52
N ARG A 56 -8.41 0.30 -12.12
CA ARG A 56 -8.27 1.47 -11.27
C ARG A 56 -9.02 1.29 -9.96
N TYR A 57 -8.31 1.41 -8.86
CA TYR A 57 -8.89 1.37 -7.52
C TYR A 57 -8.51 2.63 -6.78
N ARG A 58 -9.49 3.29 -6.17
CA ARG A 58 -9.26 4.50 -5.39
C ARG A 58 -9.56 4.25 -3.93
N VAL A 59 -8.59 4.61 -3.08
CA VAL A 59 -8.77 4.63 -1.62
C VAL A 59 -8.70 6.10 -1.21
N PRO A 60 -9.86 6.77 -1.06
CA PRO A 60 -9.92 8.23 -0.94
C PRO A 60 -9.61 8.72 0.47
N VAL A 61 -8.33 8.78 0.80
CA VAL A 61 -7.84 9.15 2.13
C VAL A 61 -6.77 10.24 2.01
N ASP A 62 -6.82 11.25 2.88
CA ASP A 62 -5.77 12.24 3.01
C ASP A 62 -4.77 11.85 4.10
N ASP A 63 -3.52 12.27 3.93
CA ASP A 63 -2.47 12.07 4.93
C ASP A 63 -2.21 13.39 5.66
N ASN A 64 -3.16 13.80 6.49
CA ASN A 64 -3.13 15.06 7.21
C ASN A 64 -3.10 14.89 8.73
N LEU A 65 -2.92 13.65 9.22
CA LEU A 65 -2.88 13.28 10.63
C LEU A 65 -4.18 13.57 11.40
N GLN A 66 -5.26 13.89 10.70
CA GLN A 66 -6.56 14.10 11.33
C GLN A 66 -7.20 12.76 11.68
N GLU A 67 -7.82 12.71 12.84
CA GLU A 67 -8.49 11.48 13.32
C GLU A 67 -9.49 10.94 12.30
N GLU A 68 -10.19 11.84 11.61
CA GLU A 68 -11.14 11.48 10.57
C GLU A 68 -10.49 10.67 9.44
N GLU A 69 -9.31 11.07 8.99
CA GLU A 69 -8.62 10.39 7.89
C GLU A 69 -8.00 9.06 8.34
N ILE A 70 -7.52 8.99 9.58
CA ILE A 70 -7.04 7.72 10.15
C ILE A 70 -8.20 6.73 10.22
N ARG A 71 -9.34 7.18 10.70
CA ARG A 71 -10.56 6.36 10.77
C ARG A 71 -11.06 5.98 9.38
N ASN A 72 -10.96 6.90 8.42
CA ASN A 72 -11.39 6.66 7.05
C ASN A 72 -10.60 5.51 6.42
N LEU A 73 -9.27 5.51 6.54
CA LEU A 73 -8.47 4.39 6.04
C LEU A 73 -8.81 3.09 6.79
N GLN A 74 -9.08 3.17 8.07
CA GLN A 74 -9.48 2.01 8.84
C GLN A 74 -10.78 1.39 8.30
N LEU A 75 -11.72 2.24 7.89
CA LEU A 75 -12.98 1.77 7.28
C LEU A 75 -12.75 1.11 5.92
N TRP A 76 -11.79 1.63 5.13
CA TRP A 76 -11.45 1.06 3.84
C TRP A 76 -10.58 -0.19 3.92
N SER A 77 -9.96 -0.47 5.07
CA SER A 77 -8.88 -1.44 5.19
C SER A 77 -9.27 -2.84 4.71
N TYR A 78 -10.45 -3.32 5.05
CA TYR A 78 -10.88 -4.65 4.65
C TYR A 78 -11.11 -4.74 3.16
N GLU A 79 -11.81 -3.78 2.60
CA GLU A 79 -12.14 -3.79 1.18
C GLU A 79 -10.89 -3.65 0.32
N VAL A 80 -9.99 -2.72 0.65
CA VAL A 80 -8.78 -2.52 -0.14
C VAL A 80 -7.87 -3.73 -0.05
N THR A 81 -7.74 -4.33 1.13
CA THR A 81 -6.93 -5.53 1.31
C THR A 81 -7.48 -6.68 0.48
N TYR A 82 -8.80 -6.89 0.52
CA TYR A 82 -9.45 -7.93 -0.26
C TYR A 82 -9.25 -7.72 -1.77
N LYS A 83 -9.45 -6.50 -2.25
CA LYS A 83 -9.27 -6.19 -3.67
C LYS A 83 -7.83 -6.38 -4.11
N LEU A 84 -6.88 -5.98 -3.27
CA LEU A 84 -5.46 -6.15 -3.58
C LEU A 84 -5.08 -7.62 -3.64
N ILE A 85 -5.59 -8.43 -2.73
CA ILE A 85 -5.40 -9.88 -2.76
C ILE A 85 -5.91 -10.46 -4.09
N GLN A 86 -7.11 -10.06 -4.50
CA GLN A 86 -7.70 -10.54 -5.76
C GLN A 86 -6.85 -10.16 -6.97
N GLU A 87 -6.36 -8.93 -7.02
CA GLU A 87 -5.53 -8.48 -8.14
C GLU A 87 -4.18 -9.19 -8.16
N MET A 88 -3.55 -9.38 -7.00
CA MET A 88 -2.28 -10.10 -6.93
C MET A 88 -2.40 -11.56 -7.35
N LYS A 89 -3.55 -12.19 -7.10
CA LYS A 89 -3.79 -13.58 -7.52
C LYS A 89 -3.79 -13.74 -9.04
N LYS A 90 -4.00 -12.68 -9.80
CA LYS A 90 -3.95 -12.73 -11.27
C LYS A 90 -2.53 -12.88 -11.80
N GLY A 91 -1.52 -12.72 -10.95
CA GLY A 91 -0.12 -12.88 -11.33
C GLY A 91 0.45 -11.73 -12.14
N LYS A 92 -0.25 -10.59 -12.19
CA LYS A 92 0.18 -9.40 -12.90
C LYS A 92 0.69 -8.33 -11.95
N PRO A 93 1.65 -7.48 -12.38
CA PRO A 93 2.18 -6.43 -11.51
C PRO A 93 1.13 -5.40 -11.10
N VAL A 94 1.22 -4.93 -9.86
CA VAL A 94 0.32 -3.95 -9.28
C VAL A 94 1.13 -2.82 -8.66
N LEU A 95 0.72 -1.58 -8.86
CA LEU A 95 1.29 -0.41 -8.20
C LEU A 95 0.31 0.13 -7.17
N VAL A 96 0.78 0.28 -5.94
CA VAL A 96 0.05 0.96 -4.87
C VAL A 96 0.76 2.27 -4.60
N HIS A 97 0.07 3.41 -4.73
CA HIS A 97 0.71 4.71 -4.53
C HIS A 97 -0.15 5.69 -3.76
N CYS A 98 0.49 6.71 -3.23
CA CYS A 98 -0.14 7.92 -2.73
C CYS A 98 0.67 9.11 -3.22
N ALA A 99 0.65 10.26 -2.55
CA ALA A 99 1.43 11.41 -3.02
C ALA A 99 2.94 11.15 -2.89
N ALA A 100 3.39 10.85 -1.69
CA ALA A 100 4.83 10.66 -1.40
C ALA A 100 5.28 9.19 -1.40
N GLY A 101 4.34 8.25 -1.34
CA GLY A 101 4.67 6.83 -1.22
C GLY A 101 5.29 6.48 0.13
N MET A 102 4.88 7.16 1.19
CA MET A 102 5.46 7.03 2.52
C MET A 102 4.48 6.50 3.55
N GLN A 103 3.22 6.90 3.51
CA GLN A 103 2.26 6.59 4.57
C GLN A 103 1.03 5.82 4.09
N ARG A 104 0.14 6.44 3.32
CA ARG A 104 -1.14 5.82 2.92
C ARG A 104 -0.93 4.55 2.11
N SER A 105 -0.14 4.63 1.06
CA SER A 105 0.16 3.47 0.22
C SER A 105 1.02 2.44 0.94
N ALA A 106 1.94 2.89 1.81
CA ALA A 106 2.73 1.98 2.63
C ALA A 106 1.84 1.22 3.60
N ALA A 107 0.85 1.88 4.21
CA ALA A 107 -0.10 1.22 5.10
C ALA A 107 -0.92 0.14 4.36
N VAL A 108 -1.40 0.45 3.16
CA VAL A 108 -2.14 -0.52 2.33
C VAL A 108 -1.25 -1.71 1.97
N THR A 109 0.00 -1.46 1.61
CA THR A 109 0.97 -2.53 1.32
C THR A 109 1.20 -3.40 2.56
N ALA A 110 1.32 -2.78 3.73
CA ALA A 110 1.47 -3.51 5.00
C ALA A 110 0.25 -4.40 5.28
N MET A 111 -0.96 -3.88 5.06
CA MET A 111 -2.18 -4.65 5.24
C MET A 111 -2.18 -5.90 4.38
N TYR A 112 -1.73 -5.79 3.14
CA TYR A 112 -1.61 -6.94 2.24
C TYR A 112 -0.65 -7.99 2.79
N LEU A 113 0.54 -7.58 3.24
CA LEU A 113 1.54 -8.51 3.79
C LEU A 113 1.04 -9.15 5.08
N ILE A 114 0.35 -8.39 5.92
CA ILE A 114 -0.25 -8.91 7.15
C ILE A 114 -1.26 -10.01 6.82
N ALA A 115 -2.13 -9.74 5.85
CA ALA A 115 -3.21 -10.67 5.50
C ALA A 115 -2.71 -11.91 4.77
N THR A 116 -1.74 -11.78 3.86
CA THR A 116 -1.32 -12.87 2.99
C THR A 116 -0.08 -13.62 3.46
N HIS A 117 0.85 -12.90 4.10
CA HIS A 117 2.11 -13.48 4.59
C HIS A 117 2.09 -13.68 6.10
N ARG A 118 0.97 -13.41 6.74
CA ARG A 118 0.77 -13.57 8.20
C ARG A 118 1.79 -12.82 9.03
N MET A 119 2.25 -11.69 8.52
CA MET A 119 3.15 -10.83 9.26
C MET A 119 2.41 -10.08 10.35
N ARG A 120 3.09 -9.83 11.47
CA ARG A 120 2.62 -8.87 12.45
C ARG A 120 2.85 -7.46 11.90
N PRO A 121 2.10 -6.44 12.37
CA PRO A 121 2.27 -5.08 11.86
C PRO A 121 3.72 -4.58 11.91
N GLU A 122 4.46 -4.85 12.98
CA GLU A 122 5.86 -4.43 13.09
C GLU A 122 6.76 -5.15 12.08
N GLN A 123 6.48 -6.42 11.79
CA GLN A 123 7.22 -7.17 10.79
C GLN A 123 6.97 -6.63 9.38
N ALA A 124 5.72 -6.31 9.06
CA ALA A 124 5.36 -5.74 7.78
C ALA A 124 6.03 -4.38 7.57
N LYS A 125 6.01 -3.53 8.61
CA LYS A 125 6.68 -2.22 8.59
C LYS A 125 8.17 -2.37 8.29
N THR A 126 8.86 -3.24 9.02
CA THR A 126 10.29 -3.46 8.84
C THR A 126 10.60 -4.02 7.46
N TYR A 127 9.80 -4.98 7.00
CA TYR A 127 9.98 -5.56 5.68
C TYR A 127 9.89 -4.49 4.59
N ILE A 128 8.85 -3.64 4.65
CA ILE A 128 8.64 -2.58 3.67
C ILE A 128 9.78 -1.56 3.73
N GLN A 129 10.22 -1.15 4.93
CA GLN A 129 11.31 -0.20 5.09
C GLN A 129 12.63 -0.74 4.53
N ASN A 130 12.86 -2.05 4.59
CA ASN A 130 14.04 -2.65 3.98
C ASN A 130 14.04 -2.52 2.46
N LYS A 131 12.87 -2.51 1.84
CA LYS A 131 12.74 -2.35 0.38
C LYS A 131 12.60 -0.89 -0.03
N ARG A 132 11.94 -0.09 0.81
CA ARG A 132 11.71 1.34 0.58
C ARG A 132 12.01 2.11 1.87
N PRO A 133 13.27 2.54 2.07
CA PRO A 133 13.69 3.14 3.35
C PRO A 133 12.90 4.34 3.82
N ILE A 134 12.30 5.08 2.89
CA ILE A 134 11.50 6.28 3.24
C ILE A 134 10.11 5.93 3.78
N ALA A 135 9.65 4.68 3.63
CA ALA A 135 8.33 4.29 4.07
C ALA A 135 8.18 4.41 5.60
N PHE A 136 7.02 4.90 6.04
CA PHE A 136 6.68 5.08 7.46
C PHE A 136 7.61 6.03 8.21
N ARG A 137 8.20 6.98 7.51
CA ARG A 137 9.03 8.00 8.17
C ARG A 137 8.24 9.29 8.33
N PRO A 138 8.31 10.00 9.46
CA PRO A 138 9.08 9.63 10.64
C PRO A 138 8.41 8.58 11.55
N GLY A 139 7.20 8.15 11.25
CA GLY A 139 6.46 7.13 11.98
C GLY A 139 5.30 6.62 11.17
N ALA A 140 4.62 5.57 11.62
CA ALA A 140 3.48 4.99 10.89
C ALA A 140 2.19 5.73 11.26
N ASN A 141 1.72 6.60 10.37
CA ASN A 141 0.54 7.44 10.60
C ASN A 141 -0.77 6.64 10.66
N PHE A 142 -0.83 5.50 9.98
CA PHE A 142 -2.02 4.68 9.88
C PHE A 142 -1.85 3.31 10.55
N SER A 143 -1.08 3.26 11.64
CA SER A 143 -0.80 2.00 12.36
C SER A 143 -2.09 1.32 12.85
N ARG A 144 -3.10 2.09 13.23
CA ARG A 144 -4.38 1.57 13.71
C ARG A 144 -5.06 0.70 12.64
N SER A 145 -4.98 1.10 11.36
CA SER A 145 -5.55 0.33 10.27
C SER A 145 -4.83 -1.01 10.08
N SER A 146 -3.50 -1.01 10.18
CA SER A 146 -2.71 -2.23 10.09
C SER A 146 -2.99 -3.17 11.26
N ASP A 147 -3.11 -2.63 12.47
CA ASP A 147 -3.46 -3.42 13.65
C ASP A 147 -4.83 -4.07 13.50
N GLY A 148 -5.79 -3.33 12.95
CA GLY A 148 -7.13 -3.84 12.70
C GLY A 148 -7.14 -5.00 11.71
N VAL A 149 -6.38 -4.89 10.62
CA VAL A 149 -6.26 -5.96 9.64
C VAL A 149 -5.60 -7.20 10.26
N TYR A 150 -4.54 -7.00 11.02
CA TYR A 150 -3.87 -8.13 11.71
C TYR A 150 -4.85 -8.86 12.61
N LYS A 151 -5.61 -8.13 13.42
CA LYS A 151 -6.58 -8.73 14.32
C LYS A 151 -7.63 -9.53 13.57
N SER A 152 -8.20 -8.94 12.51
CA SER A 152 -9.29 -9.59 11.79
C SER A 152 -8.82 -10.72 10.89
N PHE A 153 -7.77 -10.50 10.10
CA PHE A 153 -7.34 -11.49 9.11
C PHE A 153 -6.53 -12.62 9.73
N ASN A 154 -5.59 -12.31 10.61
CA ASN A 154 -4.68 -13.34 11.12
C ASN A 154 -5.16 -14.00 12.42
N GLN A 155 -5.93 -13.30 13.25
CA GLN A 155 -6.37 -13.83 14.53
C GLN A 155 -7.80 -14.37 14.52
N GLU A 156 -8.68 -13.80 13.68
CA GLU A 156 -10.10 -14.15 13.68
C GLU A 156 -10.55 -14.87 12.42
N VAL A 157 -10.17 -14.35 11.24
CA VAL A 157 -10.69 -14.85 9.97
C VAL A 157 -9.90 -16.06 9.44
N LEU A 158 -8.58 -15.90 9.27
CA LEU A 158 -7.77 -16.96 8.66
C LEU A 158 -7.77 -18.27 9.43
N PRO A 159 -7.70 -18.27 10.78
CA PRO A 159 -7.79 -19.53 11.52
C PRO A 159 -9.08 -20.29 11.25
N GLN A 160 -10.19 -19.59 11.06
CA GLN A 160 -11.47 -20.23 10.75
C GLN A 160 -11.51 -20.80 9.34
N LEU A 161 -10.85 -20.15 8.39
CA LEU A 161 -10.81 -20.60 7.00
C LEU A 161 -9.90 -21.80 6.80
N GLU A 162 -8.91 -21.98 7.66
CA GLU A 162 -7.96 -23.10 7.57
C GLU A 162 -8.52 -24.39 8.17
N ASP A 163 -9.46 -24.27 9.06
CA ASP A 163 -10.12 -25.42 9.68
C ASP A 163 -11.14 -26.05 8.70
#